data_f1043d4bbb59bc3bd175433a95e50543
#
_entry.id   f1043d4bbb59bc3bd175433a95e50543
#
_cell.length_a   1.000
_cell.length_b   1.000
_cell.length_c   1.000
_cell.angle_alpha   90.00
_cell.angle_beta   90.00
_cell.angle_gamma   90.00
#
_symmetry.space_group_name_H-M   'P 1'
#
loop_
_entity.id
_entity.type
_entity.pdbx_description
1 polymer ?
#
loop_
_entity_poly.entity_id
_entity_poly.type
_entity_poly.pdbx_seq_one_letter_code
_entity_poly.pdbx_strand_id
1 'polypeptide(L)'
;SRRKGLPVEWVEADAMALPFPAASFDLVTVAFGLRNIADTRQGLAEMARVTRPGGRLAILEFSLPSNPVVRASYLWYFRNVLPRLGNGLAANGSDAYRYLNESVEEFPSGERLASIVREAGYESLAMHPLTFGIATLTIAHRCGDAAAVSQEG
;
A
#
# COMPACT_ATOMS: atom_id res chain seq x y z
N SER A 1 2.99 -27.59 19.39
CA SER A 1 2.24 -26.36 19.70
C SER A 1 1.37 -26.02 18.49
N ARG A 2 0.08 -26.40 18.54
CA ARG A 2 -0.90 -26.02 17.49
C ARG A 2 -1.17 -24.51 17.64
N ARG A 3 -0.69 -23.69 16.71
CA ARG A 3 -1.16 -22.32 16.54
C ARG A 3 -2.68 -22.41 16.28
N LYS A 4 -3.48 -21.86 17.18
CA LYS A 4 -4.90 -21.63 16.92
C LYS A 4 -4.97 -20.67 15.73
N GLY A 5 -5.24 -21.20 14.53
CA GLY A 5 -5.48 -20.36 13.35
C GLY A 5 -6.72 -19.52 13.64
N LEU A 6 -6.57 -18.20 13.55
CA LEU A 6 -7.72 -17.32 13.49
C LEU A 6 -8.53 -17.70 12.23
N PRO A 7 -9.85 -17.74 12.28
CA PRO A 7 -10.67 -17.98 11.11
C PRO A 7 -10.44 -16.83 10.13
N VAL A 8 -9.89 -17.12 8.95
CA VAL A 8 -9.71 -16.16 7.87
C VAL A 8 -10.69 -16.53 6.78
N GLU A 9 -11.54 -15.59 6.41
CA GLU A 9 -12.42 -15.71 5.25
C GLU A 9 -11.69 -15.20 4.00
N TRP A 10 -11.68 -16.02 2.95
CA TRP A 10 -11.08 -15.68 1.67
C TRP A 10 -12.16 -15.31 0.68
N VAL A 11 -12.10 -14.10 0.14
CA VAL A 11 -13.04 -13.57 -0.84
C VAL A 11 -12.27 -13.14 -2.08
N GLU A 12 -12.65 -13.65 -3.24
CA GLU A 12 -12.14 -13.19 -4.53
C GLU A 12 -12.91 -11.92 -4.92
N ALA A 13 -12.18 -10.83 -5.16
CA ALA A 13 -12.78 -9.54 -5.45
C ALA A 13 -11.83 -8.60 -6.21
N ASP A 14 -12.42 -7.65 -6.95
CA ASP A 14 -11.70 -6.51 -7.50
C ASP A 14 -11.52 -5.44 -6.39
N ALA A 15 -10.29 -4.97 -6.20
CA ALA A 15 -10.00 -3.91 -5.23
C ALA A 15 -10.67 -2.57 -5.58
N MET A 16 -11.10 -2.39 -6.83
CA MET A 16 -11.85 -1.22 -7.29
C MET A 16 -13.37 -1.35 -7.11
N ALA A 17 -13.86 -2.53 -6.67
CA ALA A 17 -15.28 -2.81 -6.43
C ALA A 17 -15.41 -3.89 -5.34
N LEU A 18 -15.11 -3.53 -4.10
CA LEU A 18 -15.09 -4.48 -2.97
C LEU A 18 -16.51 -4.95 -2.61
N PRO A 19 -16.76 -6.27 -2.49
CA PRO A 19 -18.08 -6.83 -2.22
C PRO A 19 -18.49 -6.75 -0.73
N PHE A 20 -18.17 -5.65 -0.09
CA PHE A 20 -18.47 -5.40 1.32
C PHE A 20 -19.31 -4.14 1.46
N PRO A 21 -20.24 -4.09 2.44
CA PRO A 21 -20.96 -2.86 2.78
C PRO A 21 -20.01 -1.73 3.17
N ALA A 22 -20.46 -0.49 3.08
CA ALA A 22 -19.73 0.65 3.62
C ALA A 22 -19.52 0.49 5.14
N ALA A 23 -18.43 1.07 5.66
CA ALA A 23 -18.12 1.08 7.09
C ALA A 23 -18.12 -0.31 7.75
N SER A 24 -17.54 -1.31 7.07
CA SER A 24 -17.50 -2.71 7.55
C SER A 24 -16.28 -3.01 8.41
N PHE A 25 -15.17 -2.30 8.21
CA PHE A 25 -13.88 -2.65 8.80
C PHE A 25 -13.28 -1.52 9.63
N ASP A 26 -12.68 -1.87 10.77
CA ASP A 26 -11.93 -0.94 11.62
C ASP A 26 -10.51 -0.71 11.11
N LEU A 27 -9.98 -1.69 10.35
CA LEU A 27 -8.66 -1.64 9.73
C LEU A 27 -8.70 -2.29 8.36
N VAL A 28 -8.21 -1.57 7.37
CA VAL A 28 -7.92 -2.10 6.03
C VAL A 28 -6.41 -2.09 5.82
N THR A 29 -5.87 -3.16 5.26
CA THR A 29 -4.42 -3.26 4.99
C THR A 29 -4.17 -3.66 3.55
N VAL A 30 -3.15 -3.08 2.94
CA VAL A 30 -2.62 -3.51 1.65
C VAL A 30 -1.09 -3.54 1.72
N ALA A 31 -0.51 -4.68 1.30
CA ALA A 31 0.93 -4.86 1.30
C ALA A 31 1.41 -5.26 -0.10
N PHE A 32 2.28 -4.45 -0.70
CA PHE A 32 2.91 -4.67 -2.00
C PHE A 32 1.93 -4.92 -3.15
N GLY A 33 0.69 -4.46 -3.00
CA GLY A 33 -0.38 -4.70 -3.95
C GLY A 33 -1.02 -3.43 -4.51
N LEU A 34 -0.85 -2.28 -3.86
CA LEU A 34 -1.53 -1.05 -4.25
C LEU A 34 -1.11 -0.58 -5.66
N ARG A 35 0.17 -0.75 -6.01
CA ARG A 35 0.70 -0.41 -7.34
C ARG A 35 0.16 -1.29 -8.48
N ASN A 36 -0.42 -2.45 -8.15
CA ASN A 36 -0.98 -3.39 -9.13
C ASN A 36 -2.47 -3.13 -9.39
N ILE A 37 -3.10 -2.22 -8.67
CA ILE A 37 -4.49 -1.81 -8.91
C ILE A 37 -4.53 -0.89 -10.12
N ALA A 38 -5.34 -1.22 -11.12
CA ALA A 38 -5.40 -0.50 -12.39
C ALA A 38 -5.72 1.00 -12.22
N ASP A 39 -6.64 1.32 -11.32
CA ASP A 39 -6.88 2.69 -10.84
C ASP A 39 -6.69 2.75 -9.33
N THR A 40 -5.51 3.24 -8.92
CA THR A 40 -5.15 3.40 -7.51
C THR A 40 -6.10 4.33 -6.75
N ARG A 41 -6.62 5.39 -7.41
CA ARG A 41 -7.57 6.33 -6.78
C ARG A 41 -8.89 5.65 -6.50
N GLN A 42 -9.43 4.89 -7.44
CA GLN A 42 -10.66 4.12 -7.26
C GLN A 42 -10.47 3.03 -6.20
N GLY A 43 -9.37 2.31 -6.21
CA GLY A 43 -9.06 1.31 -5.18
C GLY A 43 -8.99 1.91 -3.77
N LEU A 44 -8.33 3.07 -3.61
CA LEU A 44 -8.28 3.78 -2.33
C LEU A 44 -9.65 4.32 -1.91
N ALA A 45 -10.48 4.79 -2.85
CA ALA A 45 -11.85 5.22 -2.56
C ALA A 45 -12.72 4.05 -2.06
N GLU A 46 -12.59 2.86 -2.66
CA GLU A 46 -13.27 1.65 -2.20
C GLU A 46 -12.78 1.19 -0.83
N MET A 47 -11.45 1.23 -0.58
CA MET A 47 -10.90 0.98 0.75
C MET A 47 -11.46 1.97 1.78
N ALA A 48 -11.59 3.26 1.41
CA ALA A 48 -12.19 4.27 2.28
C ALA A 48 -13.67 4.01 2.52
N ARG A 49 -14.44 3.61 1.51
CA ARG A 49 -15.86 3.28 1.64
C ARG A 49 -16.10 2.17 2.64
N VAL A 50 -15.27 1.11 2.59
CA VAL A 50 -15.43 -0.04 3.49
C VAL A 50 -14.81 0.17 4.87
N THR A 51 -13.93 1.15 5.03
CA THR A 51 -13.36 1.53 6.34
C THR A 51 -14.37 2.35 7.12
N ARG A 52 -14.58 2.04 8.39
CA ARG A 52 -15.45 2.81 9.30
C ARG A 52 -14.89 4.23 9.52
N PRO A 53 -15.75 5.22 9.75
CA PRO A 53 -15.33 6.52 10.28
C PRO A 53 -14.42 6.33 11.50
N GLY A 54 -13.25 6.99 11.52
CA GLY A 54 -12.22 6.80 12.56
C GLY A 54 -11.41 5.51 12.46
N GLY A 55 -11.75 4.60 11.54
CA GLY A 55 -10.97 3.42 11.22
C GLY A 55 -9.64 3.75 10.54
N ARG A 56 -8.82 2.75 10.25
CA ARG A 56 -7.46 2.94 9.76
C ARG A 56 -7.21 2.22 8.44
N LEU A 57 -6.36 2.83 7.62
CA LEU A 57 -5.74 2.21 6.46
C LEU A 57 -4.24 2.06 6.74
N ALA A 58 -3.69 0.88 6.49
CA ALA A 58 -2.25 0.63 6.54
C ALA A 58 -1.76 0.16 5.16
N ILE A 59 -0.90 0.97 4.53
CA ILE A 59 -0.30 0.69 3.23
C ILE A 59 1.18 0.38 3.46
N LEU A 60 1.61 -0.82 3.13
CA LEU A 60 3.02 -1.18 3.04
C LEU A 60 3.39 -1.30 1.56
N GLU A 61 4.27 -0.43 1.07
CA GLU A 61 4.64 -0.42 -0.34
C GLU A 61 6.13 -0.08 -0.52
N PHE A 62 6.68 -0.52 -1.64
CA PHE A 62 8.04 -0.13 -2.00
C PHE A 62 8.13 1.38 -2.22
N SER A 63 9.26 1.93 -1.86
CA SER A 63 9.59 3.34 -2.03
C SER A 63 11.05 3.50 -2.44
N LEU A 64 11.37 4.66 -2.98
CA LEU A 64 12.77 4.99 -3.29
C LEU A 64 13.41 5.68 -2.09
N PRO A 65 14.60 5.23 -1.64
CA PRO A 65 15.33 5.88 -0.57
C PRO A 65 15.55 7.36 -0.84
N SER A 66 15.33 8.20 0.17
CA SER A 66 15.57 9.64 0.09
C SER A 66 17.07 9.97 0.08
N ASN A 67 17.90 9.15 0.71
CA ASN A 67 19.34 9.31 0.68
C ASN A 67 19.88 8.97 -0.71
N PRO A 68 20.57 9.89 -1.41
CA PRO A 68 21.02 9.67 -2.78
C PRO A 68 22.03 8.53 -2.94
N VAL A 69 22.87 8.27 -1.95
CA VAL A 69 23.86 7.18 -1.97
C VAL A 69 23.15 5.83 -1.84
N VAL A 70 22.22 5.72 -0.89
CA VAL A 70 21.43 4.49 -0.70
C VAL A 70 20.57 4.23 -1.93
N ARG A 71 19.95 5.28 -2.49
CA ARG A 71 19.14 5.19 -3.72
C ARG A 71 20.00 4.71 -4.91
N ALA A 72 21.17 5.28 -5.11
CA ALA A 72 22.08 4.87 -6.20
C ALA A 72 22.51 3.41 -6.06
N SER A 73 22.89 2.98 -4.85
CA SER A 73 23.25 1.60 -4.55
C SER A 73 22.09 0.63 -4.74
N TYR A 74 20.88 1.01 -4.31
CA TYR A 74 19.66 0.25 -4.48
C TYR A 74 19.33 0.06 -5.95
N LEU A 75 19.29 1.14 -6.75
CA LEU A 75 19.01 1.09 -8.19
C LEU A 75 20.07 0.29 -8.94
N TRP A 76 21.36 0.46 -8.57
CA TRP A 76 22.44 -0.33 -9.16
C TRP A 76 22.28 -1.83 -8.89
N TYR A 77 21.96 -2.21 -7.63
CA TYR A 77 21.70 -3.61 -7.25
C TYR A 77 20.53 -4.19 -8.04
N PHE A 78 19.42 -3.47 -8.11
CA PHE A 78 18.21 -3.90 -8.82
C PHE A 78 18.43 -4.04 -10.33
N ARG A 79 19.21 -3.14 -10.94
CA ARG A 79 19.46 -3.16 -12.40
C ARG A 79 20.54 -4.17 -12.81
N ASN A 80 21.50 -4.43 -11.95
CA ASN A 80 22.70 -5.19 -12.33
C ASN A 80 22.84 -6.55 -11.65
N VAL A 81 22.38 -6.69 -10.41
CA VAL A 81 22.58 -7.91 -9.61
C VAL A 81 21.34 -8.80 -9.65
N LEU A 82 20.18 -8.24 -9.35
CA LEU A 82 18.95 -9.00 -9.20
C LEU A 82 18.54 -9.77 -10.47
N PRO A 83 18.62 -9.20 -11.70
CA PRO A 83 18.31 -9.93 -12.93
C PRO A 83 19.26 -11.10 -13.18
N ARG A 84 20.55 -10.96 -12.81
CA ARG A 84 21.54 -12.05 -12.95
C ARG A 84 21.26 -13.22 -12.01
N LEU A 85 20.83 -12.91 -10.79
CA LEU A 85 20.41 -13.93 -9.81
C LEU A 85 19.09 -14.59 -10.23
N GLY A 86 18.14 -13.81 -10.74
CA GLY A 86 16.85 -14.31 -11.22
C GLY A 86 16.97 -15.25 -12.43
N ASN A 87 17.85 -14.93 -13.37
CA ASN A 87 18.12 -15.78 -14.54
C ASN A 87 18.78 -17.13 -14.18
N GLY A 88 19.45 -17.19 -13.03
CA GLY A 88 20.06 -18.43 -12.52
C GLY A 88 19.09 -19.33 -11.75
N LEU A 89 17.96 -18.81 -11.28
CA LEU A 89 17.04 -19.51 -10.37
C LEU A 89 15.65 -19.80 -10.97
N ALA A 90 15.21 -19.08 -12.00
CA ALA A 90 13.90 -19.30 -12.63
C ALA A 90 13.89 -18.90 -14.10
N ALA A 91 13.32 -19.73 -14.96
CA ALA A 91 13.25 -19.52 -16.40
C ALA A 91 12.48 -18.26 -16.85
N ASN A 92 11.69 -17.63 -15.97
CA ASN A 92 10.90 -16.42 -16.24
C ASN A 92 11.22 -15.26 -15.27
N GLY A 93 12.34 -15.29 -14.57
CA GLY A 93 12.65 -14.32 -13.52
C GLY A 93 12.92 -12.90 -14.02
N SER A 94 13.51 -12.75 -15.22
CA SER A 94 13.94 -11.44 -15.75
C SER A 94 12.78 -10.44 -15.96
N ASP A 95 11.63 -10.92 -16.43
CA ASP A 95 10.48 -10.05 -16.71
C ASP A 95 9.78 -9.58 -15.45
N ALA A 96 9.69 -10.44 -14.43
CA ALA A 96 9.12 -10.08 -13.13
C ALA A 96 9.96 -9.01 -12.40
N TYR A 97 11.28 -9.11 -12.46
CA TYR A 97 12.17 -8.12 -11.83
C TYR A 97 12.22 -6.80 -12.59
N ARG A 98 12.12 -6.83 -13.93
CA ARG A 98 12.00 -5.61 -14.73
C ARG A 98 10.69 -4.88 -14.42
N TYR A 99 9.58 -5.60 -14.41
CA TYR A 99 8.26 -5.06 -14.04
C TYR A 99 8.28 -4.46 -12.63
N LEU A 100 8.91 -5.14 -11.65
CA LEU A 100 9.04 -4.62 -10.29
C LEU A 100 9.76 -3.28 -10.27
N ASN A 101 10.88 -3.14 -10.98
CA ASN A 101 11.64 -1.89 -11.04
C ASN A 101 10.83 -0.75 -11.66
N GLU A 102 10.24 -0.98 -12.82
CA GLU A 102 9.42 0.01 -13.53
C GLU A 102 8.25 0.43 -12.67
N SER A 103 7.52 -0.51 -12.07
CA SER A 103 6.38 -0.22 -11.21
C SER A 103 6.74 0.55 -9.94
N VAL A 104 7.91 0.30 -9.32
CA VAL A 104 8.37 1.05 -8.14
C VAL A 104 8.83 2.46 -8.50
N GLU A 105 9.46 2.66 -9.66
CA GLU A 105 9.90 3.98 -10.11
C GLU A 105 8.71 4.87 -10.52
N GLU A 106 7.66 4.30 -11.10
CA GLU A 106 6.49 5.02 -11.59
C GLU A 106 5.44 5.25 -10.50
N PHE A 107 5.35 4.35 -9.52
CA PHE A 107 4.32 4.43 -8.49
C PHE A 107 4.50 5.66 -7.58
N PRO A 108 3.42 6.38 -7.28
CA PRO A 108 3.48 7.51 -6.37
C PRO A 108 4.01 7.13 -4.99
N SER A 109 5.03 7.82 -4.50
CA SER A 109 5.60 7.61 -3.17
C SER A 109 5.68 8.93 -2.40
N GLY A 110 5.88 8.85 -1.09
CA GLY A 110 5.99 10.03 -0.23
C GLY A 110 4.76 10.92 -0.31
N GLU A 111 4.93 12.24 -0.47
CA GLU A 111 3.83 13.21 -0.46
C GLU A 111 2.85 13.03 -1.63
N ARG A 112 3.28 12.49 -2.77
CA ARG A 112 2.37 12.19 -3.88
C ARG A 112 1.37 11.10 -3.51
N LEU A 113 1.81 10.03 -2.84
CA LEU A 113 0.91 8.99 -2.32
C LEU A 113 0.01 9.56 -1.22
N ALA A 114 0.58 10.37 -0.32
CA ALA A 114 -0.16 11.02 0.75
C ALA A 114 -1.31 11.88 0.22
N SER A 115 -1.09 12.64 -0.87
CA SER A 115 -2.14 13.43 -1.51
C SER A 115 -3.30 12.55 -2.00
N ILE A 116 -2.98 11.45 -2.70
CA ILE A 116 -4.01 10.52 -3.21
C ILE A 116 -4.79 9.86 -2.07
N VAL A 117 -4.11 9.50 -0.97
CA VAL A 117 -4.75 8.93 0.21
C VAL A 117 -5.68 9.94 0.88
N ARG A 118 -5.27 11.21 0.98
CA ARG A 118 -6.15 12.29 1.51
C ARG A 118 -7.36 12.52 0.60
N GLU A 119 -7.18 12.55 -0.71
CA GLU A 119 -8.28 12.69 -1.68
C GLU A 119 -9.31 11.56 -1.56
N ALA A 120 -8.88 10.35 -1.18
CA ALA A 120 -9.77 9.23 -0.92
C ALA A 120 -10.57 9.34 0.40
N GLY A 121 -10.32 10.37 1.23
CA GLY A 121 -11.04 10.65 2.48
C GLY A 121 -10.35 10.11 3.73
N TYR A 122 -9.02 10.04 3.70
CA TYR A 122 -8.22 9.77 4.88
C TYR A 122 -7.47 11.03 5.35
N GLU A 123 -7.16 11.07 6.64
CA GLU A 123 -6.43 12.15 7.31
C GLU A 123 -5.37 11.59 8.26
N SER A 124 -4.66 12.44 8.95
CA SER A 124 -3.68 12.07 9.99
C SER A 124 -2.68 11.01 9.51
N LEU A 125 -2.06 11.26 8.35
CA LEU A 125 -1.13 10.31 7.75
C LEU A 125 0.21 10.31 8.49
N ALA A 126 0.66 9.10 8.88
CA ALA A 126 2.00 8.85 9.38
C ALA A 126 2.74 7.93 8.41
N MET A 127 3.94 8.33 8.00
CA MET A 127 4.80 7.56 7.12
C MET A 127 6.03 7.08 7.87
N HIS A 128 6.24 5.77 7.88
CA HIS A 128 7.36 5.11 8.54
C HIS A 128 8.25 4.45 7.48
N PRO A 129 9.38 5.07 7.11
CA PRO A 129 10.32 4.43 6.20
C PRO A 129 10.97 3.23 6.88
N LEU A 130 11.01 2.11 6.18
CA LEU A 130 11.58 0.85 6.60
C LEU A 130 12.78 0.51 5.70
N THR A 131 13.74 -0.24 6.25
CA THR A 131 14.90 -0.75 5.48
C THR A 131 15.58 0.37 4.69
N PHE A 132 16.01 1.43 5.38
CA PHE A 132 16.65 2.62 4.77
C PHE A 132 15.77 3.35 3.72
N GLY A 133 14.46 3.18 3.77
CA GLY A 133 13.51 3.81 2.85
C GLY A 133 13.23 3.01 1.56
N ILE A 134 13.60 1.73 1.52
CA ILE A 134 13.26 0.81 0.42
C ILE A 134 11.78 0.42 0.46
N ALA A 135 11.18 0.41 1.65
CA ALA A 135 9.74 0.28 1.83
C ALA A 135 9.25 1.35 2.79
N THR A 136 7.99 1.73 2.68
CA THR A 136 7.34 2.68 3.58
C THR A 136 6.02 2.10 4.04
N LEU A 137 5.81 2.12 5.37
CA LEU A 137 4.51 1.86 5.97
C LEU A 137 3.81 3.21 6.15
N THR A 138 2.69 3.40 5.44
CA THR A 138 1.82 4.56 5.60
C THR A 138 0.59 4.14 6.39
N ILE A 139 0.32 4.84 7.49
CA ILE A 139 -0.88 4.66 8.30
C ILE A 139 -1.70 5.94 8.17
N ALA A 140 -2.99 5.79 7.84
CA ALA A 140 -3.91 6.90 7.71
C ALA A 140 -5.23 6.59 8.42
N HIS A 141 -5.90 7.60 8.92
CA HIS A 141 -7.19 7.49 9.58
C HIS A 141 -8.31 7.91 8.63
N ARG A 142 -9.40 7.15 8.59
CA ARG A 142 -10.60 7.52 7.85
C ARG A 142 -11.22 8.74 8.53
N CYS A 143 -11.50 9.80 7.76
CA CYS A 143 -12.20 10.97 8.28
C CYS A 143 -13.49 10.55 8.98
N GLY A 144 -13.75 11.06 10.18
CA GLY A 144 -15.02 10.90 10.84
C GLY A 144 -16.10 11.69 10.09
N ASP A 145 -17.32 11.18 10.05
CA ASP A 145 -18.43 11.99 9.58
C ASP A 145 -18.56 13.20 10.51
N ALA A 146 -18.37 14.40 9.98
CA ALA A 146 -18.46 15.65 10.74
C ALA A 146 -19.83 15.90 11.39
N ALA A 147 -20.79 14.99 11.17
CA ALA A 147 -22.15 15.07 11.69
C ALA A 147 -22.35 14.48 13.10
N ALA A 148 -21.36 13.77 13.67
CA ALA A 148 -21.56 13.07 14.97
C ALA A 148 -21.20 13.92 16.20
N VAL A 149 -20.62 15.11 16.05
CA VAL A 149 -20.14 15.93 17.19
C VAL A 149 -21.18 16.96 17.68
N SER A 150 -22.37 17.06 17.07
CA SER A 150 -23.33 18.12 17.36
C SER A 150 -24.54 17.70 18.21
N GLN A 151 -24.53 16.53 18.86
CA GLN A 151 -25.68 16.08 19.68
C GLN A 151 -25.33 15.63 21.11
N GLU A 152 -24.24 16.09 21.69
CA GLU A 152 -24.07 16.04 23.15
C GLU A 152 -23.61 17.41 23.65
N GLY A 153 -24.58 18.27 23.83
CA GLY A 153 -24.50 19.56 24.51
C GLY A 153 -25.70 19.74 25.39
#